data_b3b7d5d55c842afbe9e547e768764c65
#
_entry.id   b3b7d5d55c842afbe9e547e768764c65
#
_cell.length_a   1.000
_cell.length_b   1.000
_cell.length_c   1.000
_cell.angle_alpha   90.00
_cell.angle_beta   90.00
_cell.angle_gamma   90.00
#
_symmetry.space_group_name_H-M   'P 1'
#
loop_
_entity.id
_entity.type
_entity.pdbx_description
1 polymer ?
#
loop_
_entity_poly.entity_id
_entity_poly.type
_entity_poly.pdbx_seq_one_letter_code
_entity_poly.pdbx_strand_id
1 'polypeptide(L)'
;MDIFILFCCLLQLARIAAAVFGVVELENSSTASIDILPRDLTSPLTLTPSTPSITHFVNDSFIIFCKTQHTSIDTKWRDPRGQTRENTKGRVHIERKTGQLALVFEHILLDDKGNWTCETESTAAREPRKSFELLVNQKISFDKTEQVQSVREGRDALVNCFVHGQPVPEVSWLHNGEYINTGNSSKHKRLSDGLFIKNVSQSDAGEYTCRAMRITPTFSDSDQITILLRIQHKPQWFYNETLPMQYAYVGGSVNLSCDAMGEPPPSFTWLHNGKGIVGFNHRIFMADYGATLQLNIRNISQFGDYKCKVANPLGMLERVIKLRLGAKPIGPTRFQLKRLYPDGFELDLRTPRMANVSDEMQIYGYRVAYISESDFKYSAGNWSHAKQRDFSFHRGHRFIIPHLEANTTYLLRAASRNLAGLSDWSNVKIFATAAAASLWNPYRWCYCVLLGLALFWR
;
A
#
# COMPACT_ATOMS: atom_id res chain seq x y z
N MET A 1 -34.66 16.36 2.72
CA MET A 1 -34.11 17.63 3.30
C MET A 1 -32.77 17.98 2.65
N ASP A 2 -32.45 17.36 1.52
CA ASP A 2 -31.14 17.51 0.84
C ASP A 2 -31.17 18.19 -0.54
N ILE A 3 -32.33 18.60 -1.01
CA ILE A 3 -32.49 19.31 -2.31
C ILE A 3 -32.48 20.83 -2.15
N PHE A 4 -32.72 21.35 -0.94
CA PHE A 4 -32.72 22.81 -0.66
C PHE A 4 -31.34 23.40 -0.40
N ILE A 5 -30.35 22.59 -0.08
CA ILE A 5 -28.97 23.04 0.19
C ILE A 5 -28.16 23.21 -1.10
N LEU A 6 -28.49 22.48 -2.16
CA LEU A 6 -27.79 22.58 -3.45
C LEU A 6 -28.18 23.84 -4.26
N PHE A 7 -29.35 24.40 -4.02
CA PHE A 7 -29.82 25.61 -4.74
C PHE A 7 -29.31 26.95 -4.15
N CYS A 8 -28.90 26.96 -2.89
CA CYS A 8 -28.29 28.13 -2.27
C CYS A 8 -26.82 28.36 -2.62
N CYS A 9 -26.05 27.30 -2.97
CA CYS A 9 -24.66 27.44 -3.38
C CYS A 9 -24.46 27.90 -4.83
N LEU A 10 -25.45 27.69 -5.72
CA LEU A 10 -25.37 28.11 -7.12
C LEU A 10 -25.73 29.62 -7.35
N LEU A 11 -26.41 30.23 -6.41
CA LEU A 11 -26.77 31.67 -6.50
C LEU A 11 -25.69 32.62 -5.93
N GLN A 12 -24.72 32.14 -5.19
CA GLN A 12 -23.60 32.95 -4.71
C GLN A 12 -22.40 33.02 -5.67
N LEU A 13 -22.28 32.09 -6.62
CA LEU A 13 -21.21 32.09 -7.64
C LEU A 13 -21.52 33.00 -8.85
N ALA A 14 -22.76 33.40 -9.03
CA ALA A 14 -23.17 34.33 -10.11
C ALA A 14 -22.97 35.82 -9.79
N ARG A 15 -22.60 36.18 -8.56
CA ARG A 15 -22.40 37.60 -8.15
C ARG A 15 -20.95 38.07 -8.10
N ILE A 16 -19.96 37.18 -8.35
CA ILE A 16 -18.54 37.54 -8.35
C ILE A 16 -17.98 37.75 -9.77
N ALA A 17 -18.72 37.41 -10.82
CA ALA A 17 -18.26 37.53 -12.21
C ALA A 17 -18.59 38.91 -12.88
N ALA A 18 -19.21 39.86 -12.18
CA ALA A 18 -19.66 41.13 -12.76
C ALA A 18 -18.84 42.38 -12.35
N ALA A 19 -17.68 42.19 -11.72
CA ALA A 19 -16.91 43.32 -11.17
C ALA A 19 -15.50 43.52 -11.76
N VAL A 20 -15.14 42.94 -12.91
CA VAL A 20 -13.80 43.09 -13.51
C VAL A 20 -13.84 43.42 -15.02
N PHE A 21 -14.83 44.12 -15.49
CA PHE A 21 -14.72 44.80 -16.80
C PHE A 21 -15.07 46.29 -16.65
N GLY A 22 -14.03 47.05 -16.30
CA GLY A 22 -14.06 48.49 -16.44
C GLY A 22 -13.83 48.86 -17.90
N VAL A 23 -14.84 49.51 -18.47
CA VAL A 23 -14.81 50.17 -19.79
C VAL A 23 -13.92 51.40 -19.68
N VAL A 24 -12.90 51.52 -20.52
CA VAL A 24 -12.15 52.78 -20.72
C VAL A 24 -12.65 53.41 -22.02
N GLU A 25 -13.24 54.57 -21.89
CA GLU A 25 -13.65 55.41 -22.99
C GLU A 25 -12.44 56.03 -23.72
N LEU A 26 -12.56 56.11 -25.04
CA LEU A 26 -11.63 56.75 -25.96
C LEU A 26 -11.93 58.28 -26.00
N GLU A 27 -10.96 59.06 -25.62
CA GLU A 27 -10.95 60.47 -26.09
C GLU A 27 -9.96 60.69 -27.23
N ASN A 28 -10.49 61.18 -28.31
CA ASN A 28 -9.75 61.64 -29.48
C ASN A 28 -9.07 62.99 -29.19
N SER A 29 -7.84 63.11 -29.54
CA SER A 29 -7.33 64.45 -30.03
C SER A 29 -6.11 64.24 -30.92
N SER A 30 -6.23 64.76 -32.08
CA SER A 30 -5.31 64.82 -33.19
C SER A 30 -4.06 65.65 -32.93
N THR A 31 -2.92 65.23 -33.45
CA THR A 31 -2.11 66.04 -34.40
C THR A 31 -0.95 65.18 -34.90
N ALA A 32 -0.79 65.20 -36.19
CA ALA A 32 0.21 64.45 -36.92
C ALA A 32 1.62 65.04 -36.73
N SER A 33 2.57 64.15 -36.50
CA SER A 33 3.92 64.31 -37.02
C SER A 33 4.36 62.93 -37.55
N ILE A 34 4.60 62.92 -38.85
CA ILE A 34 5.13 61.78 -39.57
C ILE A 34 6.62 61.70 -39.21
N ASP A 35 6.94 60.96 -38.13
CA ASP A 35 8.28 60.48 -37.94
C ASP A 35 8.42 59.22 -38.81
N ILE A 36 9.22 59.35 -39.84
CA ILE A 36 9.71 58.24 -40.66
C ILE A 36 10.58 57.37 -39.73
N LEU A 37 9.97 56.36 -39.13
CA LEU A 37 10.71 55.27 -38.49
C LEU A 37 11.69 54.70 -39.50
N PRO A 38 12.99 54.52 -39.13
CA PRO A 38 13.95 53.89 -40.00
C PRO A 38 13.44 52.47 -40.35
N ARG A 39 13.38 52.18 -41.66
CA ARG A 39 13.15 50.83 -42.16
C ARG A 39 14.04 49.87 -41.36
N ASP A 40 13.38 49.05 -40.57
CA ASP A 40 14.00 47.91 -39.92
C ASP A 40 14.78 47.15 -40.97
N LEU A 41 16.10 47.26 -40.95
CA LEU A 41 17.00 46.46 -41.78
C LEU A 41 16.77 45.01 -41.35
N THR A 42 15.84 44.31 -42.01
CA THR A 42 15.61 42.87 -41.81
C THR A 42 16.94 42.21 -41.89
N SER A 43 17.41 41.64 -40.77
CA SER A 43 18.64 40.88 -40.72
C SER A 43 18.62 39.85 -41.85
N PRO A 44 19.64 39.76 -42.71
CA PRO A 44 19.67 38.84 -43.84
C PRO A 44 19.61 37.37 -43.41
N LEU A 45 19.70 37.11 -42.10
CA LEU A 45 19.60 35.76 -41.51
C LEU A 45 18.31 35.56 -40.74
N THR A 46 17.68 34.44 -40.96
CA THR A 46 16.51 34.00 -40.19
C THR A 46 16.72 32.58 -39.66
N LEU A 47 16.34 32.36 -38.41
CA LEU A 47 16.31 31.04 -37.81
C LEU A 47 14.91 30.43 -37.90
N THR A 48 14.82 29.11 -38.11
CA THR A 48 13.56 28.36 -38.12
C THR A 48 13.76 27.09 -37.26
N PRO A 49 13.14 27.00 -36.11
CA PRO A 49 12.24 27.95 -35.43
C PRO A 49 12.95 29.25 -35.04
N SER A 50 12.18 30.37 -34.90
CA SER A 50 12.70 31.73 -34.68
C SER A 50 12.67 32.17 -33.20
N THR A 51 12.53 31.24 -32.29
CA THR A 51 12.48 31.49 -30.83
C THR A 51 13.87 31.80 -30.27
N PRO A 52 14.00 32.79 -29.34
CA PRO A 52 15.30 33.13 -28.76
C PRO A 52 15.88 32.03 -27.86
N SER A 53 15.01 31.20 -27.28
CA SER A 53 15.41 30.03 -26.49
C SER A 53 14.57 28.81 -26.86
N ILE A 54 15.19 27.65 -26.86
CA ILE A 54 14.58 26.37 -27.22
C ILE A 54 14.94 25.35 -26.14
N THR A 55 13.95 24.67 -25.61
CA THR A 55 14.13 23.69 -24.53
C THR A 55 13.93 22.28 -25.06
N HIS A 56 14.89 21.41 -24.80
CA HIS A 56 14.84 19.98 -25.11
C HIS A 56 15.30 19.14 -23.92
N PHE A 57 14.96 17.86 -23.96
CA PHE A 57 15.51 16.90 -23.00
C PHE A 57 16.76 16.20 -23.57
N VAL A 58 17.59 15.69 -22.68
CA VAL A 58 18.70 14.78 -23.03
C VAL A 58 18.13 13.61 -23.84
N ASN A 59 18.84 13.24 -24.91
CA ASN A 59 18.49 12.24 -25.90
C ASN A 59 17.35 12.64 -26.89
N ASP A 60 16.77 13.84 -26.79
CA ASP A 60 15.92 14.32 -27.86
C ASP A 60 16.73 14.55 -29.16
N SER A 61 16.08 14.43 -30.31
CA SER A 61 16.59 14.88 -31.59
C SER A 61 16.04 16.24 -31.94
N PHE A 62 16.85 17.08 -32.57
CA PHE A 62 16.43 18.45 -32.89
C PHE A 62 17.15 18.95 -34.16
N ILE A 63 16.43 19.72 -34.96
CA ILE A 63 16.97 20.34 -36.16
C ILE A 63 16.56 21.81 -36.16
N ILE A 64 17.53 22.71 -36.45
CA ILE A 64 17.28 24.14 -36.63
C ILE A 64 17.92 24.60 -37.95
N PHE A 65 17.18 25.45 -38.66
CA PHE A 65 17.62 25.96 -39.96
C PHE A 65 18.05 27.43 -39.83
N CYS A 66 19.20 27.75 -40.39
CA CYS A 66 19.63 29.10 -40.66
C CYS A 66 19.41 29.40 -42.14
N LYS A 67 18.54 30.35 -42.48
CA LYS A 67 18.19 30.70 -43.82
C LYS A 67 18.78 32.06 -44.17
N THR A 68 19.32 32.20 -45.41
CA THR A 68 19.78 33.49 -45.95
C THR A 68 18.82 33.98 -47.02
N GLN A 69 18.68 35.29 -47.16
CA GLN A 69 17.92 35.90 -48.23
C GLN A 69 18.67 35.83 -49.60
N HIS A 70 19.99 35.68 -49.56
CA HIS A 70 20.84 35.61 -50.75
C HIS A 70 21.58 34.28 -50.78
N THR A 71 21.40 33.49 -51.81
CA THR A 71 21.96 32.16 -51.97
C THR A 71 23.49 32.11 -52.14
N SER A 72 24.13 33.26 -52.41
CA SER A 72 25.57 33.43 -52.63
C SER A 72 26.38 33.67 -51.34
N ILE A 73 25.70 33.77 -50.19
CA ILE A 73 26.39 34.04 -48.92
C ILE A 73 26.60 32.74 -48.15
N ASP A 74 27.86 32.44 -47.87
CA ASP A 74 28.23 31.28 -47.04
C ASP A 74 27.89 31.58 -45.58
N THR A 75 27.27 30.57 -44.90
CA THR A 75 26.90 30.60 -43.53
C THR A 75 27.58 29.49 -42.75
N LYS A 76 27.87 29.75 -41.48
CA LYS A 76 28.46 28.77 -40.57
C LYS A 76 27.78 28.81 -39.19
N TRP A 77 27.81 27.68 -38.49
CA TRP A 77 27.34 27.57 -37.13
C TRP A 77 28.53 27.61 -36.15
N ARG A 78 28.36 28.38 -35.05
CA ARG A 78 29.26 28.33 -33.89
C ARG A 78 28.53 27.67 -32.71
N ASP A 79 29.26 26.82 -32.03
CA ASP A 79 28.82 26.21 -30.79
C ASP A 79 28.92 27.19 -29.58
N PRO A 80 28.38 26.82 -28.39
CA PRO A 80 28.47 27.65 -27.20
C PRO A 80 29.93 27.96 -26.75
N ARG A 81 30.93 27.19 -27.18
CA ARG A 81 32.33 27.42 -26.92
C ARG A 81 33.00 28.33 -27.96
N GLY A 82 32.24 28.81 -28.93
CA GLY A 82 32.73 29.67 -30.00
C GLY A 82 33.42 28.93 -31.15
N GLN A 83 33.40 27.61 -31.16
CA GLN A 83 34.03 26.79 -32.20
C GLN A 83 33.12 26.68 -33.44
N THR A 84 33.63 26.80 -34.62
CA THR A 84 32.87 26.58 -35.89
C THR A 84 32.60 25.10 -36.07
N ARG A 85 31.35 24.80 -36.41
CA ARG A 85 30.90 23.43 -36.75
C ARG A 85 30.91 23.24 -38.26
N GLU A 86 31.72 22.28 -38.70
CA GLU A 86 31.89 21.94 -40.12
C GLU A 86 31.58 20.47 -40.41
N ASN A 87 31.39 19.65 -39.38
CA ASN A 87 31.14 18.22 -39.51
C ASN A 87 29.81 17.97 -40.22
N THR A 88 29.83 17.19 -41.28
CA THR A 88 28.65 16.76 -42.03
C THR A 88 28.13 15.38 -41.58
N LYS A 89 28.75 14.78 -40.60
CA LYS A 89 28.38 13.50 -39.97
C LYS A 89 28.64 13.52 -38.47
N GLY A 90 27.93 12.71 -37.73
CA GLY A 90 28.11 12.55 -36.29
C GLY A 90 26.90 13.04 -35.53
N ARG A 91 26.97 12.99 -34.19
CA ARG A 91 25.87 13.31 -33.28
C ARG A 91 25.34 14.74 -33.45
N VAL A 92 26.24 15.71 -33.60
CA VAL A 92 25.91 17.10 -33.95
C VAL A 92 26.62 17.40 -35.27
N HIS A 93 25.86 17.66 -36.31
CA HIS A 93 26.41 17.88 -37.64
C HIS A 93 25.60 18.95 -38.40
N ILE A 94 26.13 19.36 -39.54
CA ILE A 94 25.50 20.34 -40.42
C ILE A 94 25.08 19.69 -41.73
N GLU A 95 23.92 20.12 -42.24
CA GLU A 95 23.46 19.80 -43.59
C GLU A 95 23.32 21.09 -44.41
N ARG A 96 23.99 21.15 -45.59
CA ARG A 96 23.87 22.28 -46.49
C ARG A 96 22.82 21.99 -47.57
N LYS A 97 21.90 22.94 -47.74
CA LYS A 97 20.96 23.00 -48.87
C LYS A 97 20.98 24.41 -49.42
N THR A 98 20.55 24.60 -50.66
CA THR A 98 20.53 25.92 -51.33
C THR A 98 19.78 26.95 -50.48
N GLY A 99 20.50 27.99 -50.00
CA GLY A 99 19.93 29.10 -49.20
C GLY A 99 19.65 28.77 -47.74
N GLN A 100 20.05 27.56 -47.24
CA GLN A 100 19.87 27.22 -45.84
C GLN A 100 20.94 26.28 -45.33
N LEU A 101 21.30 26.46 -44.04
CA LEU A 101 22.22 25.60 -43.29
C LEU A 101 21.51 25.02 -42.10
N ALA A 102 21.29 23.69 -42.08
CA ALA A 102 20.70 23.01 -40.95
C ALA A 102 21.79 22.63 -39.92
N LEU A 103 21.49 22.82 -38.65
CA LEU A 103 22.22 22.25 -37.52
C LEU A 103 21.35 21.10 -36.97
N VAL A 104 21.91 19.91 -37.01
CA VAL A 104 21.21 18.66 -36.67
C VAL A 104 21.80 18.08 -35.41
N PHE A 105 20.97 17.82 -34.41
CA PHE A 105 21.26 17.04 -33.20
C PHE A 105 20.54 15.72 -33.31
N GLU A 106 21.28 14.61 -33.54
CA GLU A 106 20.71 13.25 -33.55
C GLU A 106 20.21 12.88 -32.13
N HIS A 107 20.97 13.24 -31.12
CA HIS A 107 20.60 13.19 -29.73
C HIS A 107 21.34 14.28 -28.94
N ILE A 108 20.61 14.99 -28.13
CA ILE A 108 21.10 16.11 -27.30
C ILE A 108 21.76 15.59 -26.04
N LEU A 109 22.92 16.15 -25.67
CA LEU A 109 23.59 15.94 -24.39
C LEU A 109 23.54 17.21 -23.53
N LEU A 110 23.75 17.07 -22.23
CA LEU A 110 23.82 18.22 -21.30
C LEU A 110 24.86 19.29 -21.72
N ASP A 111 25.97 18.85 -22.32
CA ASP A 111 27.06 19.72 -22.79
C ASP A 111 26.69 20.55 -24.00
N ASP A 112 25.59 20.28 -24.69
CA ASP A 112 25.12 21.05 -25.84
C ASP A 112 24.41 22.34 -25.44
N LYS A 113 24.10 22.52 -24.16
CA LYS A 113 23.42 23.67 -23.62
C LYS A 113 24.24 24.96 -23.87
N GLY A 114 23.54 26.05 -24.21
CA GLY A 114 24.13 27.36 -24.38
C GLY A 114 23.73 28.04 -25.68
N ASN A 115 24.44 29.14 -26.01
CA ASN A 115 24.16 29.95 -27.17
C ASN A 115 24.80 29.39 -28.45
N TRP A 116 23.96 28.97 -29.36
CA TRP A 116 24.35 28.57 -30.71
C TRP A 116 24.10 29.71 -31.66
N THR A 117 25.10 30.05 -32.49
CA THR A 117 25.08 31.23 -33.34
C THR A 117 25.28 30.82 -34.82
N CYS A 118 24.39 31.26 -35.66
CA CYS A 118 24.58 31.26 -37.11
C CYS A 118 25.10 32.62 -37.53
N GLU A 119 26.18 32.63 -38.31
CA GLU A 119 26.80 33.84 -38.81
C GLU A 119 27.16 33.68 -40.29
N THR A 120 27.24 34.80 -41.02
CA THR A 120 27.66 34.85 -42.42
C THR A 120 29.15 35.17 -42.53
N GLU A 121 29.84 34.57 -43.50
CA GLU A 121 31.18 35.02 -43.91
C GLU A 121 31.07 36.27 -44.78
N SER A 122 31.08 37.45 -44.17
CA SER A 122 31.05 38.71 -44.87
C SER A 122 32.32 39.53 -44.52
N THR A 123 32.88 40.16 -45.45
CA THR A 123 33.99 41.11 -45.28
C THR A 123 33.58 42.47 -44.75
N ALA A 124 32.30 42.67 -44.42
CA ALA A 124 31.76 43.87 -43.85
C ALA A 124 32.08 44.00 -42.34
N ALA A 125 32.29 45.21 -41.86
CA ALA A 125 32.72 45.51 -40.47
C ALA A 125 31.68 45.08 -39.40
N ARG A 126 30.54 44.55 -39.78
CA ARG A 126 29.50 43.98 -38.90
C ARG A 126 28.89 42.76 -39.55
N GLU A 127 29.36 41.57 -39.21
CA GLU A 127 28.83 40.32 -39.67
C GLU A 127 27.41 40.10 -39.15
N PRO A 128 26.40 39.86 -40.03
CA PRO A 128 25.07 39.49 -39.60
C PRO A 128 25.12 38.14 -38.86
N ARG A 129 24.58 38.13 -37.63
CA ARG A 129 24.49 36.93 -36.81
C ARG A 129 23.11 36.79 -36.16
N LYS A 130 22.65 35.55 -36.00
CA LYS A 130 21.46 35.17 -35.24
C LYS A 130 21.78 34.04 -34.32
N SER A 131 21.35 34.13 -33.08
CA SER A 131 21.59 33.08 -32.07
C SER A 131 20.31 32.63 -31.42
N PHE A 132 20.34 31.43 -30.92
CA PHE A 132 19.33 30.88 -29.99
C PHE A 132 20.02 30.23 -28.79
N GLU A 133 19.39 30.26 -27.67
CA GLU A 133 19.86 29.56 -26.47
C GLU A 133 19.24 28.16 -26.43
N LEU A 134 20.06 27.10 -26.46
CA LEU A 134 19.61 25.72 -26.23
C LEU A 134 19.62 25.45 -24.72
N LEU A 135 18.42 25.26 -24.15
CA LEU A 135 18.21 24.82 -22.78
C LEU A 135 18.05 23.30 -22.79
N VAL A 136 18.92 22.61 -22.08
CA VAL A 136 18.91 21.14 -22.02
C VAL A 136 18.47 20.69 -20.64
N ASN A 137 17.38 19.91 -20.59
CA ASN A 137 16.85 19.35 -19.38
C ASN A 137 17.16 17.84 -19.31
N GLN A 138 17.34 17.34 -18.10
CA GLN A 138 17.44 15.92 -17.83
C GLN A 138 16.21 15.48 -17.01
N LYS A 139 15.54 14.41 -17.44
CA LYS A 139 14.41 13.85 -16.70
C LYS A 139 14.84 13.47 -15.28
N ILE A 140 13.89 13.51 -14.34
CA ILE A 140 14.12 13.02 -12.99
C ILE A 140 14.36 11.52 -13.06
N SER A 141 15.38 11.03 -12.35
CA SER A 141 15.68 9.62 -12.17
C SER A 141 16.22 9.34 -10.77
N PHE A 142 16.07 8.10 -10.31
CA PHE A 142 16.47 7.62 -8.98
C PHE A 142 17.52 6.50 -9.09
N ASP A 143 18.40 6.62 -10.05
CA ASP A 143 19.45 5.62 -10.29
C ASP A 143 20.28 5.38 -9.03
N LYS A 144 20.63 4.11 -8.74
CA LYS A 144 21.38 3.68 -7.55
C LYS A 144 20.63 3.80 -6.21
N THR A 145 19.35 4.15 -6.20
CA THR A 145 18.55 4.14 -4.97
C THR A 145 18.04 2.73 -4.68
N GLU A 146 18.47 2.13 -3.57
CA GLU A 146 18.00 0.83 -3.12
C GLU A 146 16.60 0.96 -2.52
N GLN A 147 15.66 0.13 -2.99
CA GLN A 147 14.26 0.14 -2.53
C GLN A 147 14.04 -0.55 -1.18
N VAL A 148 15.02 -1.33 -0.70
CA VAL A 148 14.98 -1.94 0.63
C VAL A 148 16.24 -1.59 1.37
N GLN A 149 16.09 -0.85 2.46
CA GLN A 149 17.21 -0.41 3.29
C GLN A 149 17.00 -0.87 4.73
N SER A 150 18.06 -1.14 5.46
CA SER A 150 18.00 -1.66 6.82
C SER A 150 18.92 -0.92 7.75
N VAL A 151 18.46 -0.69 8.98
CA VAL A 151 19.27 -0.07 10.05
C VAL A 151 18.94 -0.74 11.39
N ARG A 152 19.90 -0.74 12.33
CA ARG A 152 19.68 -1.27 13.67
C ARG A 152 18.91 -0.27 14.53
N GLU A 153 17.94 -0.78 15.30
CA GLU A 153 17.22 -0.01 16.33
C GLU A 153 18.18 0.73 17.26
N GLY A 154 17.84 1.97 17.63
CA GLY A 154 18.65 2.83 18.47
C GLY A 154 19.86 3.48 17.80
N ARG A 155 20.07 3.28 16.50
CA ARG A 155 21.09 3.97 15.72
C ARG A 155 20.49 5.10 14.91
N ASP A 156 21.35 5.99 14.42
CA ASP A 156 20.95 6.97 13.42
C ASP A 156 20.89 6.29 12.05
N ALA A 157 19.91 6.67 11.23
CA ALA A 157 19.73 6.15 9.88
C ALA A 157 19.87 7.25 8.84
N LEU A 158 20.39 6.89 7.67
CA LEU A 158 20.26 7.65 6.44
C LEU A 158 19.47 6.79 5.43
N VAL A 159 18.25 7.21 5.15
CA VAL A 159 17.46 6.62 4.07
C VAL A 159 17.92 7.25 2.77
N ASN A 160 18.74 6.51 2.02
CA ASN A 160 19.38 7.03 0.81
C ASN A 160 18.35 7.19 -0.32
N CYS A 161 18.41 8.34 -1.00
CA CYS A 161 17.67 8.60 -2.21
C CYS A 161 18.51 9.47 -3.15
N PHE A 162 19.03 8.86 -4.19
CA PHE A 162 19.91 9.53 -5.16
C PHE A 162 19.07 10.05 -6.32
N VAL A 163 18.73 11.33 -6.24
CA VAL A 163 17.91 12.01 -7.25
C VAL A 163 18.81 12.70 -8.28
N HIS A 164 18.58 12.40 -9.54
CA HIS A 164 19.23 13.08 -10.67
C HIS A 164 18.20 13.83 -11.50
N GLY A 165 18.61 14.95 -12.09
CA GLY A 165 17.79 15.76 -12.96
C GLY A 165 18.39 17.14 -13.19
N GLN A 166 18.12 17.75 -14.35
CA GLN A 166 18.53 19.12 -14.68
C GLN A 166 17.33 19.91 -15.22
N PRO A 167 17.04 21.08 -14.64
CA PRO A 167 17.54 21.66 -13.39
C PRO A 167 17.34 20.74 -12.17
N VAL A 168 18.13 20.95 -11.11
CA VAL A 168 18.08 20.08 -9.90
C VAL A 168 16.67 20.08 -9.30
N PRO A 169 16.02 18.93 -9.12
CA PRO A 169 14.71 18.85 -8.52
C PRO A 169 14.73 19.10 -7.03
N GLU A 170 13.62 19.60 -6.48
CA GLU A 170 13.41 19.68 -5.05
C GLU A 170 12.84 18.36 -4.53
N VAL A 171 13.40 17.88 -3.38
CA VAL A 171 13.01 16.59 -2.77
C VAL A 171 12.16 16.82 -1.54
N SER A 172 11.04 16.12 -1.46
CA SER A 172 10.18 16.00 -0.29
C SER A 172 10.04 14.53 0.13
N TRP A 173 9.71 14.32 1.41
CA TRP A 173 9.65 12.98 1.97
C TRP A 173 8.28 12.68 2.57
N LEU A 174 7.79 11.45 2.36
CA LEU A 174 6.61 10.93 3.01
C LEU A 174 6.98 9.65 3.76
N HIS A 175 6.31 9.39 4.89
CA HIS A 175 6.36 8.14 5.62
C HIS A 175 4.97 7.55 5.71
N ASN A 176 4.79 6.34 5.20
CA ASN A 176 3.48 5.67 5.11
C ASN A 176 2.37 6.55 4.49
N GLY A 177 2.74 7.37 3.50
CA GLY A 177 1.83 8.27 2.80
C GLY A 177 1.66 9.67 3.43
N GLU A 178 2.21 9.94 4.61
CA GLU A 178 2.14 11.24 5.28
C GLU A 178 3.43 12.05 5.10
N TYR A 179 3.30 13.35 4.84
CA TYR A 179 4.44 14.23 4.67
C TYR A 179 5.28 14.38 5.94
N ILE A 180 6.59 14.20 5.82
CA ILE A 180 7.55 14.42 6.90
C ILE A 180 7.96 15.91 6.92
N ASN A 181 7.75 16.56 8.05
CA ASN A 181 8.28 17.90 8.28
C ASN A 181 9.78 17.82 8.60
N THR A 182 10.61 18.16 7.62
CA THR A 182 12.09 18.14 7.78
C THR A 182 12.66 19.50 8.22
N GLY A 183 11.85 20.56 8.27
CA GLY A 183 12.30 21.92 8.61
C GLY A 183 12.45 22.16 10.11
N ASN A 184 11.47 21.70 10.92
CA ASN A 184 11.41 21.93 12.37
C ASN A 184 11.49 20.64 13.20
N SER A 185 11.81 19.50 12.59
CA SER A 185 11.88 18.22 13.27
C SER A 185 13.25 18.03 13.90
N SER A 186 13.29 17.68 15.19
CA SER A 186 14.53 17.24 15.86
C SER A 186 14.94 15.81 15.45
N LYS A 187 14.03 15.05 14.88
CA LYS A 187 14.24 13.65 14.52
C LYS A 187 14.60 13.47 13.05
N HIS A 188 13.99 14.21 12.14
CA HIS A 188 14.16 14.08 10.70
C HIS A 188 14.87 15.28 10.11
N LYS A 189 15.87 15.04 9.27
CA LYS A 189 16.60 16.10 8.56
C LYS A 189 16.83 15.69 7.11
N ARG A 190 16.46 16.55 6.16
CA ARG A 190 16.79 16.36 4.74
C ARG A 190 18.28 16.63 4.53
N LEU A 191 18.97 15.70 3.90
CA LEU A 191 20.34 15.82 3.41
C LEU A 191 20.37 15.73 1.88
N SER A 192 21.54 16.00 1.28
CA SER A 192 21.76 15.88 -0.17
C SER A 192 21.48 14.46 -0.69
N ASP A 193 21.82 13.47 0.10
CA ASP A 193 21.84 12.04 -0.29
C ASP A 193 20.62 11.27 0.21
N GLY A 194 19.74 11.93 1.00
CA GLY A 194 18.56 11.26 1.54
C GLY A 194 17.95 11.92 2.76
N LEU A 195 17.23 11.11 3.53
CA LEU A 195 16.58 11.50 4.77
C LEU A 195 17.36 10.94 5.98
N PHE A 196 17.91 11.82 6.78
CA PHE A 196 18.51 11.45 8.06
C PHE A 196 17.42 11.30 9.14
N ILE A 197 17.46 10.20 9.88
CA ILE A 197 16.55 9.88 10.99
C ILE A 197 17.38 9.60 12.23
N LYS A 198 17.21 10.40 13.26
CA LYS A 198 17.94 10.26 14.52
C LYS A 198 17.32 9.21 15.40
N ASN A 199 18.14 8.31 15.98
CA ASN A 199 17.76 7.31 16.98
C ASN A 199 16.51 6.52 16.57
N VAL A 200 16.64 5.71 15.51
CA VAL A 200 15.49 4.97 14.94
C VAL A 200 14.92 3.95 15.91
N SER A 201 13.61 3.84 15.91
CA SER A 201 12.80 2.90 16.68
C SER A 201 11.94 2.05 15.74
N GLN A 202 11.32 0.99 16.23
CA GLN A 202 10.46 0.12 15.41
C GLN A 202 9.30 0.88 14.74
N SER A 203 8.83 1.97 15.35
CA SER A 203 7.79 2.84 14.76
C SER A 203 8.26 3.61 13.53
N ASP A 204 9.57 3.69 13.29
CA ASP A 204 10.13 4.34 12.11
C ASP A 204 10.26 3.35 10.93
N ALA A 205 9.95 2.07 11.13
CA ALA A 205 9.88 1.11 10.04
C ALA A 205 8.69 1.42 9.12
N GLY A 206 8.84 1.12 7.84
CA GLY A 206 7.75 1.31 6.88
C GLY A 206 8.21 1.87 5.55
N GLU A 207 7.25 2.36 4.79
CA GLU A 207 7.48 2.90 3.45
C GLU A 207 7.82 4.37 3.51
N TYR A 208 9.01 4.71 3.01
CA TYR A 208 9.45 6.08 2.79
C TYR A 208 9.35 6.40 1.31
N THR A 209 8.61 7.43 0.96
CA THR A 209 8.53 7.91 -0.42
C THR A 209 9.41 9.13 -0.57
N CYS A 210 10.44 9.00 -1.41
CA CYS A 210 11.27 10.10 -1.87
C CYS A 210 10.63 10.67 -3.13
N ARG A 211 10.05 11.86 -3.02
CA ARG A 211 9.37 12.56 -4.11
C ARG A 211 10.19 13.73 -4.58
N ALA A 212 10.61 13.68 -5.82
CA ALA A 212 11.33 14.75 -6.50
C ALA A 212 10.37 15.55 -7.36
N MET A 213 10.43 16.88 -7.27
CA MET A 213 9.58 17.79 -8.04
C MET A 213 10.43 18.92 -8.59
N ARG A 214 10.10 19.34 -9.80
CA ARG A 214 10.74 20.44 -10.46
C ARG A 214 9.68 21.32 -11.14
N ILE A 215 9.76 22.61 -10.88
CA ILE A 215 8.89 23.61 -11.50
C ILE A 215 9.79 24.63 -12.18
N THR A 216 9.60 24.82 -13.46
CA THR A 216 10.26 25.86 -14.25
C THR A 216 9.20 26.73 -14.94
N PRO A 217 9.54 27.91 -15.47
CA PRO A 217 8.56 28.72 -16.19
C PRO A 217 7.94 28.05 -17.40
N THR A 218 8.61 27.04 -17.99
CA THR A 218 8.20 26.41 -19.25
C THR A 218 7.60 25.02 -19.07
N PHE A 219 7.90 24.32 -17.94
CA PHE A 219 7.38 22.99 -17.66
C PHE A 219 7.46 22.65 -16.17
N SER A 220 6.65 21.68 -15.74
CA SER A 220 6.74 21.04 -14.45
C SER A 220 6.93 19.53 -14.64
N ASP A 221 7.72 18.92 -13.76
CA ASP A 221 8.01 17.48 -13.78
C ASP A 221 8.07 16.97 -12.34
N SER A 222 7.56 15.78 -12.10
CA SER A 222 7.63 15.14 -10.77
C SER A 222 7.72 13.63 -10.94
N ASP A 223 8.54 13.01 -10.12
CA ASP A 223 8.67 11.57 -10.04
C ASP A 223 8.98 11.15 -8.59
N GLN A 224 8.76 9.88 -8.25
CA GLN A 224 8.94 9.39 -6.89
C GLN A 224 9.38 7.93 -6.85
N ILE A 225 10.09 7.58 -5.78
CA ILE A 225 10.48 6.20 -5.49
C ILE A 225 10.08 5.85 -4.05
N THR A 226 9.58 4.63 -3.87
CA THR A 226 9.25 4.10 -2.54
C THR A 226 10.38 3.21 -2.04
N ILE A 227 10.81 3.47 -0.81
CA ILE A 227 11.91 2.80 -0.11
C ILE A 227 11.35 2.16 1.15
N LEU A 228 11.48 0.86 1.29
CA LEU A 228 11.10 0.13 2.50
C LEU A 228 12.26 0.17 3.50
N LEU A 229 12.08 0.88 4.61
CA LEU A 229 13.02 0.90 5.71
C LEU A 229 12.69 -0.19 6.73
N ARG A 230 13.61 -1.14 6.92
CA ARG A 230 13.53 -2.20 7.92
C ARG A 230 14.37 -1.86 9.13
N ILE A 231 13.76 -1.88 10.33
CA ILE A 231 14.46 -1.63 11.58
C ILE A 231 14.85 -2.96 12.21
N GLN A 232 16.16 -3.24 12.17
CA GLN A 232 16.70 -4.49 12.70
C GLN A 232 16.69 -4.47 14.23
N HIS A 233 16.03 -5.47 14.83
CA HIS A 233 15.98 -5.65 16.27
C HIS A 233 16.03 -7.13 16.69
N LYS A 234 16.46 -7.37 17.93
CA LYS A 234 16.44 -8.71 18.54
C LYS A 234 15.01 -9.23 18.66
N PRO A 235 14.82 -10.55 18.74
CA PRO A 235 13.50 -11.10 18.97
C PRO A 235 12.83 -10.51 20.21
N GLN A 236 11.52 -10.31 20.13
CA GLN A 236 10.66 -9.85 21.22
C GLN A 236 9.37 -10.67 21.21
N TRP A 237 8.80 -10.97 22.39
CA TRP A 237 7.54 -11.68 22.46
C TRP A 237 6.42 -10.84 21.88
N PHE A 238 5.60 -11.44 21.03
CA PHE A 238 4.44 -10.78 20.43
C PHE A 238 3.39 -10.46 21.50
N TYR A 239 3.18 -11.40 22.43
CA TYR A 239 2.33 -11.23 23.61
C TYR A 239 3.15 -11.43 24.88
N ASN A 240 3.06 -10.50 25.82
CA ASN A 240 3.70 -10.65 27.14
C ASN A 240 3.04 -11.73 28.00
N GLU A 241 1.74 -12.00 27.75
CA GLU A 241 0.95 -12.97 28.47
C GLU A 241 0.77 -14.26 27.65
N THR A 242 1.65 -15.21 27.82
CA THR A 242 1.34 -16.60 27.48
C THR A 242 1.07 -17.35 28.76
N LEU A 243 0.05 -18.21 28.74
CA LEU A 243 -0.21 -19.11 29.85
C LEU A 243 1.02 -20.00 30.07
N PRO A 244 1.74 -19.86 31.19
CA PRO A 244 2.97 -20.63 31.43
C PRO A 244 2.68 -22.12 31.64
N MET A 245 1.39 -22.45 31.79
CA MET A 245 0.90 -23.81 32.01
C MET A 245 -0.19 -24.17 31.01
N GLN A 246 -0.05 -25.30 30.38
CA GLN A 246 -1.03 -25.91 29.47
C GLN A 246 -1.38 -27.30 29.96
N TYR A 247 -2.57 -27.75 29.64
CA TYR A 247 -3.05 -29.06 30.03
C TYR A 247 -3.45 -29.88 28.81
N ALA A 248 -3.26 -31.19 28.91
CA ALA A 248 -3.75 -32.18 27.96
C ALA A 248 -4.08 -33.49 28.68
N TYR A 249 -4.72 -34.42 28.01
CA TYR A 249 -4.94 -35.78 28.51
C TYR A 249 -4.40 -36.80 27.53
N VAL A 250 -4.13 -38.02 28.00
CA VAL A 250 -3.64 -39.13 27.15
C VAL A 250 -4.76 -39.52 26.16
N GLY A 251 -4.45 -39.52 24.86
CA GLY A 251 -5.43 -39.66 23.77
C GLY A 251 -5.92 -38.33 23.17
N GLY A 252 -5.60 -37.20 23.81
CA GLY A 252 -5.91 -35.87 23.31
C GLY A 252 -4.81 -35.24 22.46
N SER A 253 -5.06 -34.02 22.02
CA SER A 253 -4.08 -33.19 21.32
C SER A 253 -3.99 -31.83 21.94
N VAL A 254 -2.82 -31.18 21.87
CA VAL A 254 -2.57 -29.84 22.37
C VAL A 254 -1.69 -29.06 21.40
N ASN A 255 -1.93 -27.77 21.30
CA ASN A 255 -1.13 -26.84 20.54
C ASN A 255 -0.38 -25.92 21.50
N LEU A 256 0.94 -25.92 21.45
CA LEU A 256 1.79 -25.02 22.22
C LEU A 256 2.28 -23.93 21.25
N SER A 257 1.87 -22.69 21.49
CA SER A 257 2.24 -21.56 20.62
C SER A 257 3.39 -20.77 21.20
N CYS A 258 4.25 -20.31 20.30
CA CYS A 258 5.43 -19.51 20.57
C CYS A 258 5.50 -18.38 19.55
N ASP A 259 4.99 -17.21 19.94
CA ASP A 259 4.81 -16.08 19.03
C ASP A 259 5.79 -14.98 19.40
N ALA A 260 6.71 -14.65 18.46
CA ALA A 260 7.73 -13.63 18.64
C ALA A 260 8.02 -12.95 17.31
N MET A 261 8.34 -11.67 17.36
CA MET A 261 8.75 -10.88 16.20
C MET A 261 10.21 -10.47 16.32
N GLY A 262 10.86 -10.26 15.21
CA GLY A 262 12.23 -9.78 15.10
C GLY A 262 12.58 -9.44 13.67
N GLU A 263 13.53 -8.56 13.49
CA GLU A 263 14.09 -8.24 12.17
C GLU A 263 15.62 -8.37 12.25
N PRO A 264 16.23 -9.24 11.48
CA PRO A 264 15.65 -10.24 10.56
C PRO A 264 14.68 -11.22 11.23
N PRO A 265 13.75 -11.84 10.46
CA PRO A 265 12.79 -12.82 10.99
C PRO A 265 13.47 -13.90 11.81
N PRO A 266 12.98 -14.21 13.03
CA PRO A 266 13.64 -15.17 13.89
C PRO A 266 13.34 -16.63 13.49
N SER A 267 14.27 -17.52 13.83
CA SER A 267 14.06 -18.97 13.78
C SER A 267 13.52 -19.48 15.12
N PHE A 268 12.68 -20.52 15.06
CA PHE A 268 12.03 -21.14 16.22
C PHE A 268 12.53 -22.57 16.39
N THR A 269 12.88 -22.95 17.61
CA THR A 269 13.33 -24.29 17.95
C THR A 269 12.61 -24.76 19.22
N TRP A 270 12.07 -25.99 19.18
CA TRP A 270 11.39 -26.58 20.32
C TRP A 270 12.24 -27.65 20.98
N LEU A 271 12.30 -27.66 22.32
CA LEU A 271 12.94 -28.67 23.13
C LEU A 271 11.93 -29.21 24.15
N HIS A 272 12.03 -30.50 24.45
CA HIS A 272 11.29 -31.15 25.50
C HIS A 272 12.27 -31.71 26.51
N ASN A 273 12.15 -31.31 27.79
CA ASN A 273 13.06 -31.71 28.86
C ASN A 273 14.55 -31.51 28.47
N GLY A 274 14.87 -30.42 27.80
CA GLY A 274 16.21 -30.04 27.38
C GLY A 274 16.74 -30.70 26.09
N LYS A 275 15.99 -31.64 25.51
CA LYS A 275 16.36 -32.31 24.25
C LYS A 275 15.53 -31.81 23.09
N GLY A 276 16.14 -31.70 21.91
CA GLY A 276 15.43 -31.35 20.68
C GLY A 276 14.29 -32.32 20.41
N ILE A 277 13.15 -31.81 19.96
CA ILE A 277 12.00 -32.66 19.66
C ILE A 277 12.26 -33.40 18.35
N VAL A 278 12.29 -34.72 18.42
CA VAL A 278 12.52 -35.63 17.28
C VAL A 278 11.41 -36.67 17.25
N GLY A 279 10.86 -37.00 16.08
CA GLY A 279 9.91 -38.10 15.90
C GLY A 279 8.57 -37.71 15.28
N PHE A 280 7.69 -38.70 15.03
CA PHE A 280 6.47 -38.56 14.22
C PHE A 280 5.21 -38.13 14.99
N ASN A 281 5.30 -37.89 16.31
CA ASN A 281 4.15 -37.61 17.17
C ASN A 281 3.85 -36.11 17.32
N HIS A 282 4.53 -35.27 16.54
CA HIS A 282 4.35 -33.83 16.59
C HIS A 282 4.37 -33.24 15.18
N ARG A 283 3.76 -32.06 15.05
CA ARG A 283 3.83 -31.21 13.88
C ARG A 283 4.21 -29.82 14.33
N ILE A 284 5.08 -29.16 13.60
CA ILE A 284 5.41 -27.75 13.81
C ILE A 284 4.84 -26.97 12.64
N PHE A 285 3.94 -26.05 12.96
CA PHE A 285 3.39 -25.10 12.02
C PHE A 285 4.14 -23.79 12.20
N MET A 286 4.77 -23.32 11.14
CA MET A 286 5.45 -22.02 11.11
C MET A 286 4.49 -20.98 10.56
N ALA A 287 4.44 -19.82 11.20
CA ALA A 287 3.79 -18.62 10.75
C ALA A 287 4.81 -17.48 10.71
N ASP A 288 4.46 -16.34 10.13
CA ASP A 288 5.36 -15.20 9.96
C ASP A 288 5.96 -14.70 11.30
N TYR A 289 5.19 -14.83 12.39
CA TYR A 289 5.56 -14.34 13.71
C TYR A 289 5.48 -15.42 14.80
N GLY A 290 5.51 -16.71 14.43
CA GLY A 290 5.36 -17.73 15.45
C GLY A 290 5.56 -19.14 14.95
N ALA A 291 5.68 -20.05 15.92
CA ALA A 291 5.71 -21.48 15.72
C ALA A 291 4.75 -22.17 16.67
N THR A 292 3.84 -22.94 16.13
CA THR A 292 2.92 -23.77 16.92
C THR A 292 3.36 -25.22 16.87
N LEU A 293 3.69 -25.78 18.04
CA LEU A 293 3.96 -27.19 18.22
C LEU A 293 2.66 -27.92 18.55
N GLN A 294 2.15 -28.71 17.60
CA GLN A 294 1.02 -29.60 17.80
C GLN A 294 1.50 -30.98 18.29
N LEU A 295 0.99 -31.39 19.42
CA LEU A 295 1.29 -32.69 20.04
C LEU A 295 0.05 -33.56 20.08
N ASN A 296 0.17 -34.80 19.67
CA ASN A 296 -0.80 -35.85 19.92
C ASN A 296 -0.30 -36.69 21.12
N ILE A 297 -0.97 -36.59 22.26
CA ILE A 297 -0.54 -37.16 23.50
C ILE A 297 -0.90 -38.64 23.53
N ARG A 298 0.11 -39.52 23.45
CA ARG A 298 -0.07 -40.97 23.45
C ARG A 298 0.29 -41.62 24.79
N ASN A 299 1.21 -41.00 25.53
CA ASN A 299 1.66 -41.54 26.83
C ASN A 299 2.07 -40.42 27.79
N ILE A 300 2.27 -40.75 29.04
CA ILE A 300 2.61 -39.85 30.12
C ILE A 300 3.99 -39.18 29.92
N SER A 301 4.91 -39.81 29.24
CA SER A 301 6.28 -39.28 29.03
C SER A 301 6.30 -38.01 28.18
N GLN A 302 5.20 -37.70 27.50
CA GLN A 302 5.07 -36.49 26.70
C GLN A 302 4.67 -35.23 27.53
N PHE A 303 4.34 -35.42 28.80
CA PHE A 303 4.17 -34.31 29.72
C PHE A 303 5.53 -33.83 30.23
N GLY A 304 5.57 -32.56 30.68
CA GLY A 304 6.81 -31.96 31.15
C GLY A 304 6.98 -30.54 30.64
N ASP A 305 8.22 -30.11 30.60
CA ASP A 305 8.57 -28.74 30.23
C ASP A 305 8.98 -28.69 28.75
N TYR A 306 8.24 -27.88 28.00
CA TYR A 306 8.52 -27.55 26.59
C TYR A 306 9.14 -26.18 26.51
N LYS A 307 10.37 -26.09 26.02
CA LYS A 307 11.09 -24.86 25.83
C LYS A 307 11.00 -24.43 24.37
N CYS A 308 10.47 -23.27 24.12
CA CYS A 308 10.59 -22.57 22.85
C CYS A 308 11.80 -21.64 22.88
N LYS A 309 12.72 -21.81 21.95
CA LYS A 309 13.87 -20.97 21.71
C LYS A 309 13.69 -20.21 20.39
N VAL A 310 13.79 -18.90 20.46
CA VAL A 310 13.61 -17.98 19.33
C VAL A 310 14.89 -17.18 19.14
N ALA A 311 15.47 -17.21 17.95
CA ALA A 311 16.75 -16.57 17.70
C ALA A 311 16.82 -15.91 16.31
N ASN A 312 17.46 -14.74 16.27
CA ASN A 312 17.94 -14.11 15.05
C ASN A 312 19.42 -13.70 15.24
N PRO A 313 20.12 -13.14 14.24
CA PRO A 313 21.53 -12.75 14.38
C PRO A 313 21.79 -11.69 15.48
N LEU A 314 20.75 -10.99 15.95
CA LEU A 314 20.86 -9.90 16.93
C LEU A 314 20.60 -10.34 18.37
N GLY A 315 20.01 -11.53 18.56
CA GLY A 315 19.74 -12.02 19.90
C GLY A 315 18.85 -13.25 19.96
N MET A 316 18.56 -13.65 21.19
CA MET A 316 17.81 -14.87 21.50
C MET A 316 16.85 -14.63 22.66
N LEU A 317 15.68 -15.31 22.60
CA LEU A 317 14.71 -15.43 23.67
C LEU A 317 14.40 -16.90 23.94
N GLU A 318 14.04 -17.21 25.18
CA GLU A 318 13.56 -18.53 25.58
C GLU A 318 12.30 -18.40 26.44
N ARG A 319 11.37 -19.33 26.26
CA ARG A 319 10.16 -19.45 27.10
C ARG A 319 9.89 -20.92 27.39
N VAL A 320 9.55 -21.22 28.64
CA VAL A 320 9.16 -22.56 29.06
C VAL A 320 7.64 -22.62 29.23
N ILE A 321 7.00 -23.55 28.55
CA ILE A 321 5.58 -23.88 28.69
C ILE A 321 5.50 -25.24 29.41
N LYS A 322 4.85 -25.27 30.56
CA LYS A 322 4.69 -26.50 31.35
C LYS A 322 3.44 -27.24 30.89
N LEU A 323 3.62 -28.36 30.21
CA LEU A 323 2.51 -29.24 29.82
C LEU A 323 2.20 -30.20 30.95
N ARG A 324 1.01 -30.16 31.54
CA ARG A 324 0.55 -30.95 32.67
C ARG A 324 -0.59 -31.89 32.25
N LEU A 325 -0.65 -33.04 32.94
CA LEU A 325 -1.75 -33.98 32.78
C LEU A 325 -3.04 -33.33 33.36
N GLY A 326 -4.07 -33.26 32.56
CA GLY A 326 -5.40 -32.81 32.91
C GLY A 326 -6.44 -33.92 32.80
N ALA A 327 -7.63 -33.65 33.31
CA ALA A 327 -8.75 -34.57 33.22
C ALA A 327 -9.43 -34.47 31.83
N LYS A 328 -9.63 -35.63 31.16
CA LYS A 328 -10.44 -35.69 29.93
C LYS A 328 -11.85 -35.19 30.24
N PRO A 329 -12.40 -34.20 29.49
CA PRO A 329 -13.76 -33.75 29.73
C PRO A 329 -14.78 -34.84 29.33
N ILE A 330 -15.89 -34.87 30.06
CA ILE A 330 -17.04 -35.70 29.70
C ILE A 330 -17.88 -35.03 28.62
N GLY A 331 -18.47 -35.79 27.71
CA GLY A 331 -19.31 -35.28 26.63
C GLY A 331 -20.60 -34.63 27.15
N PRO A 332 -21.28 -33.81 26.33
CA PRO A 332 -22.55 -33.23 26.70
C PRO A 332 -23.61 -34.32 26.89
N THR A 333 -24.28 -34.33 28.03
CA THR A 333 -25.36 -35.28 28.34
C THR A 333 -26.71 -34.82 27.74
N ARG A 334 -26.84 -33.53 27.48
CA ARG A 334 -27.99 -32.95 26.77
C ARG A 334 -27.50 -32.16 25.57
N PHE A 335 -28.00 -32.51 24.40
CA PHE A 335 -27.77 -31.81 23.16
C PHE A 335 -29.08 -31.84 22.34
N GLN A 336 -29.83 -30.72 22.36
CA GLN A 336 -31.13 -30.59 21.76
C GLN A 336 -31.30 -29.22 21.10
N LEU A 337 -32.22 -29.12 20.15
CA LEU A 337 -32.64 -27.82 19.61
C LEU A 337 -33.52 -27.13 20.65
N LYS A 338 -33.20 -25.88 21.01
CA LYS A 338 -34.01 -25.05 21.91
C LYS A 338 -34.96 -24.14 21.15
N ARG A 339 -34.44 -23.50 20.08
CA ARG A 339 -35.23 -22.63 19.20
C ARG A 339 -34.68 -22.68 17.77
N LEU A 340 -35.62 -22.64 16.82
CA LEU A 340 -35.35 -22.60 15.40
C LEU A 340 -35.45 -21.17 14.88
N TYR A 341 -34.51 -20.76 14.03
CA TYR A 341 -34.53 -19.50 13.29
C TYR A 341 -34.44 -19.80 11.78
N PRO A 342 -34.87 -18.88 10.90
CA PRO A 342 -34.71 -19.04 9.46
C PRO A 342 -33.24 -19.19 9.02
N ASP A 343 -32.33 -18.55 9.75
CA ASP A 343 -30.91 -18.48 9.48
C ASP A 343 -30.03 -19.09 10.60
N GLY A 344 -30.60 -19.93 11.48
CA GLY A 344 -29.81 -20.47 12.57
C GLY A 344 -30.54 -21.36 13.58
N PHE A 345 -29.76 -21.83 14.56
CA PHE A 345 -30.21 -22.69 15.65
C PHE A 345 -29.81 -22.13 17.00
N GLU A 346 -30.72 -22.11 17.98
CA GLU A 346 -30.38 -22.00 19.39
C GLU A 346 -30.40 -23.40 20.00
N LEU A 347 -29.29 -23.82 20.60
CA LEU A 347 -29.06 -25.14 21.15
C LEU A 347 -29.22 -25.15 22.66
N ASP A 348 -29.73 -26.26 23.24
CA ASP A 348 -29.67 -26.57 24.67
C ASP A 348 -28.59 -27.62 24.89
N LEU A 349 -27.44 -27.18 25.43
CA LEU A 349 -26.28 -28.00 25.73
C LEU A 349 -26.07 -28.01 27.24
N ARG A 350 -25.95 -29.20 27.84
CA ARG A 350 -25.65 -29.37 29.26
C ARG A 350 -24.69 -30.51 29.48
N THR A 351 -23.79 -30.30 30.43
CA THR A 351 -22.87 -31.32 30.97
C THR A 351 -22.88 -31.19 32.49
N PRO A 352 -23.00 -32.31 33.24
CA PRO A 352 -22.91 -32.26 34.68
C PRO A 352 -21.51 -31.84 35.12
N ARG A 353 -21.39 -31.35 36.38
CA ARG A 353 -20.10 -31.07 36.97
C ARG A 353 -19.30 -32.38 37.12
N MET A 354 -18.02 -32.33 36.75
CA MET A 354 -17.13 -33.47 36.84
C MET A 354 -16.77 -33.73 38.34
N ALA A 355 -17.02 -34.93 38.81
CA ALA A 355 -16.66 -35.35 40.14
C ALA A 355 -15.13 -35.57 40.28
N ASN A 356 -14.59 -35.31 41.46
CA ASN A 356 -13.16 -35.57 41.79
C ASN A 356 -12.17 -34.81 40.88
N VAL A 357 -12.53 -33.67 40.33
CA VAL A 357 -11.70 -32.87 39.42
C VAL A 357 -11.66 -31.43 39.96
N SER A 358 -10.48 -30.81 39.94
CA SER A 358 -10.31 -29.42 40.36
C SER A 358 -11.21 -28.47 39.59
N ASP A 359 -11.53 -27.32 40.17
CA ASP A 359 -12.37 -26.32 39.54
C ASP A 359 -11.81 -25.84 38.18
N GLU A 360 -10.49 -25.77 38.08
CA GLU A 360 -9.81 -25.42 36.82
C GLU A 360 -10.05 -26.43 35.66
N MET A 361 -10.29 -27.70 35.99
CA MET A 361 -10.56 -28.74 35.02
C MET A 361 -12.04 -28.96 34.74
N GLN A 362 -12.93 -28.15 35.37
CA GLN A 362 -14.36 -28.22 35.06
C GLN A 362 -14.62 -27.75 33.60
N ILE A 363 -15.76 -28.18 33.10
CA ILE A 363 -16.21 -27.75 31.76
C ILE A 363 -16.50 -26.26 31.78
N TYR A 364 -15.90 -25.52 30.86
CA TYR A 364 -16.13 -24.07 30.69
C TYR A 364 -16.87 -23.71 29.39
N GLY A 365 -17.10 -24.68 28.50
CA GLY A 365 -17.74 -24.41 27.23
C GLY A 365 -17.97 -25.64 26.36
N TYR A 366 -18.43 -25.38 25.15
CA TYR A 366 -18.71 -26.39 24.13
C TYR A 366 -18.07 -26.01 22.80
N ARG A 367 -17.75 -27.04 22.00
CA ARG A 367 -17.50 -26.89 20.58
C ARG A 367 -18.61 -27.62 19.82
N VAL A 368 -19.23 -26.95 18.88
CA VAL A 368 -20.21 -27.55 17.96
C VAL A 368 -19.63 -27.54 16.55
N ALA A 369 -19.57 -28.71 15.95
CA ALA A 369 -19.25 -28.86 14.53
C ALA A 369 -20.57 -29.05 13.76
N TYR A 370 -20.71 -28.37 12.64
CA TYR A 370 -21.91 -28.42 11.81
C TYR A 370 -21.57 -28.35 10.32
N ILE A 371 -22.34 -29.06 9.51
CA ILE A 371 -22.17 -29.16 8.07
C ILE A 371 -23.55 -29.35 7.42
N SER A 372 -23.78 -28.81 6.23
CA SER A 372 -25.00 -29.09 5.48
C SER A 372 -25.08 -30.57 5.08
N GLU A 373 -26.27 -31.13 4.96
CA GLU A 373 -26.44 -32.52 4.54
C GLU A 373 -25.86 -32.76 3.13
N SER A 374 -26.01 -31.78 2.23
CA SER A 374 -25.43 -31.80 0.90
C SER A 374 -23.91 -31.91 0.91
N ASP A 375 -23.25 -31.03 1.69
CA ASP A 375 -21.78 -31.01 1.78
C ASP A 375 -21.23 -32.25 2.49
N PHE A 376 -21.97 -32.77 3.49
CA PHE A 376 -21.62 -34.01 4.17
C PHE A 376 -21.64 -35.21 3.22
N LYS A 377 -22.66 -35.30 2.36
CA LYS A 377 -22.76 -36.32 1.32
C LYS A 377 -21.66 -36.15 0.26
N TYR A 378 -21.41 -34.92 -0.15
CA TYR A 378 -20.34 -34.60 -1.11
C TYR A 378 -18.94 -35.00 -0.58
N SER A 379 -18.71 -34.79 0.71
CA SER A 379 -17.44 -35.17 1.38
C SER A 379 -17.37 -36.65 1.79
N ALA A 380 -18.20 -37.50 1.24
CA ALA A 380 -18.28 -38.95 1.57
C ALA A 380 -18.40 -39.24 3.08
N GLY A 381 -19.17 -38.41 3.79
CA GLY A 381 -19.40 -38.56 5.22
C GLY A 381 -18.26 -38.04 6.11
N ASN A 382 -17.33 -37.26 5.56
CA ASN A 382 -16.22 -36.70 6.30
C ASN A 382 -16.57 -35.34 6.93
N TRP A 383 -16.14 -35.16 8.18
CA TRP A 383 -16.30 -33.92 8.93
C TRP A 383 -15.17 -32.89 8.70
N SER A 384 -14.21 -33.18 7.81
CA SER A 384 -13.08 -32.26 7.54
C SER A 384 -13.49 -30.88 7.06
N HIS A 385 -14.62 -30.78 6.35
CA HIS A 385 -15.18 -29.52 5.85
C HIS A 385 -16.23 -28.89 6.78
N ALA A 386 -16.51 -29.52 7.94
CA ALA A 386 -17.48 -29.00 8.88
C ALA A 386 -17.02 -27.69 9.51
N LYS A 387 -17.88 -26.70 9.52
CA LYS A 387 -17.68 -25.47 10.28
C LYS A 387 -17.72 -25.78 11.77
N GLN A 388 -16.94 -25.07 12.56
CA GLN A 388 -16.87 -25.22 14.01
C GLN A 388 -17.15 -23.91 14.71
N ARG A 389 -17.88 -23.98 15.81
CA ARG A 389 -18.15 -22.84 16.67
C ARG A 389 -17.92 -23.18 18.12
N ASP A 390 -17.14 -22.34 18.80
CA ASP A 390 -16.83 -22.46 20.22
C ASP A 390 -17.77 -21.57 21.05
N PHE A 391 -18.25 -22.12 22.15
CA PHE A 391 -19.10 -21.43 23.12
C PHE A 391 -18.45 -21.54 24.51
N SER A 392 -18.40 -20.41 25.23
CA SER A 392 -17.92 -20.35 26.63
C SER A 392 -19.08 -20.08 27.58
N PHE A 393 -18.98 -20.55 28.83
CA PHE A 393 -20.01 -20.31 29.85
C PHE A 393 -19.86 -18.89 30.43
N HIS A 394 -20.71 -17.98 29.95
CA HIS A 394 -20.88 -16.67 30.56
C HIS A 394 -22.35 -16.51 30.94
N ARG A 395 -22.63 -15.77 32.01
CA ARG A 395 -24.02 -15.53 32.47
C ARG A 395 -24.85 -14.95 31.29
N GLY A 396 -25.98 -15.60 30.99
CA GLY A 396 -26.89 -15.17 29.94
C GLY A 396 -26.50 -15.57 28.52
N HIS A 397 -25.45 -16.36 28.33
CA HIS A 397 -25.01 -16.77 27.02
C HIS A 397 -25.97 -17.76 26.37
N ARG A 398 -26.31 -17.50 25.09
CA ARG A 398 -27.11 -18.40 24.28
C ARG A 398 -26.17 -19.15 23.33
N PHE A 399 -26.39 -20.45 23.14
CA PHE A 399 -25.61 -21.26 22.20
C PHE A 399 -26.24 -21.16 20.80
N ILE A 400 -26.00 -20.06 20.09
CA ILE A 400 -26.62 -19.77 18.82
C ILE A 400 -25.59 -19.99 17.70
N ILE A 401 -25.99 -20.75 16.68
CA ILE A 401 -25.30 -20.88 15.40
C ILE A 401 -26.07 -20.04 14.38
N PRO A 402 -25.62 -18.85 14.04
CA PRO A 402 -26.26 -17.97 13.06
C PRO A 402 -25.68 -18.15 11.65
N HIS A 403 -26.25 -17.43 10.70
CA HIS A 403 -25.78 -17.32 9.31
C HIS A 403 -25.77 -18.67 8.59
N LEU A 404 -26.80 -19.45 8.81
CA LEU A 404 -27.09 -20.68 8.08
C LEU A 404 -28.03 -20.39 6.91
N GLU A 405 -27.98 -21.23 5.90
CA GLU A 405 -28.90 -21.16 4.76
C GLU A 405 -30.30 -21.57 5.22
N ALA A 406 -31.33 -20.82 4.79
CA ALA A 406 -32.72 -21.14 5.09
C ALA A 406 -33.15 -22.42 4.36
N ASN A 407 -34.14 -23.11 4.93
CA ASN A 407 -34.70 -24.36 4.38
C ASN A 407 -33.63 -25.44 4.07
N THR A 408 -32.59 -25.49 4.90
CA THR A 408 -31.42 -26.37 4.71
C THR A 408 -31.26 -27.29 5.90
N THR A 409 -31.03 -28.57 5.64
CA THR A 409 -30.75 -29.59 6.67
C THR A 409 -29.26 -29.58 7.03
N TYR A 410 -28.99 -29.53 8.32
CA TYR A 410 -27.64 -29.58 8.87
C TYR A 410 -27.43 -30.76 9.80
N LEU A 411 -26.25 -31.38 9.71
CA LEU A 411 -25.76 -32.35 10.67
C LEU A 411 -24.90 -31.62 11.70
N LEU A 412 -25.14 -31.86 12.97
CA LEU A 412 -24.45 -31.24 14.08
C LEU A 412 -23.94 -32.30 15.06
N ARG A 413 -22.75 -32.06 15.64
CA ARG A 413 -22.21 -32.80 16.79
C ARG A 413 -21.57 -31.82 17.75
N ALA A 414 -21.60 -32.14 19.03
CA ALA A 414 -21.08 -31.28 20.08
C ALA A 414 -20.04 -31.99 20.95
N ALA A 415 -19.05 -31.26 21.42
CA ALA A 415 -18.09 -31.72 22.40
C ALA A 415 -17.97 -30.70 23.54
N SER A 416 -17.79 -31.15 24.78
CA SER A 416 -17.51 -30.30 25.93
C SER A 416 -16.04 -29.90 25.93
N ARG A 417 -15.74 -28.74 26.50
CA ARG A 417 -14.37 -28.19 26.60
C ARG A 417 -13.98 -27.94 28.05
N ASN A 418 -12.77 -28.33 28.40
CA ASN A 418 -12.07 -27.86 29.59
C ASN A 418 -10.63 -27.43 29.23
N LEU A 419 -9.80 -27.07 30.18
CA LEU A 419 -8.42 -26.66 29.95
C LEU A 419 -7.55 -27.79 29.34
N ALA A 420 -7.91 -29.05 29.52
CA ALA A 420 -7.17 -30.18 28.95
C ALA A 420 -7.58 -30.53 27.51
N GLY A 421 -8.68 -29.94 27.00
CA GLY A 421 -9.09 -30.14 25.61
C GLY A 421 -10.58 -30.39 25.41
N LEU A 422 -10.89 -31.20 24.38
CA LEU A 422 -12.26 -31.58 23.99
C LEU A 422 -12.60 -32.98 24.48
N SER A 423 -13.85 -33.20 24.83
CA SER A 423 -14.40 -34.53 25.01
C SER A 423 -14.52 -35.28 23.67
N ASP A 424 -14.94 -36.52 23.73
CA ASP A 424 -15.47 -37.20 22.54
C ASP A 424 -16.69 -36.47 22.03
N TRP A 425 -16.90 -36.53 20.71
CA TRP A 425 -18.05 -35.94 20.07
C TRP A 425 -19.33 -36.67 20.47
N SER A 426 -20.42 -35.92 20.64
CA SER A 426 -21.75 -36.49 20.81
C SER A 426 -22.22 -37.24 19.57
N ASN A 427 -23.30 -38.01 19.70
CA ASN A 427 -24.03 -38.50 18.56
C ASN A 427 -24.47 -37.34 17.66
N VAL A 428 -24.48 -37.59 16.35
CA VAL A 428 -24.92 -36.60 15.35
C VAL A 428 -26.40 -36.31 15.55
N LYS A 429 -26.76 -35.02 15.53
CA LYS A 429 -28.12 -34.50 15.49
C LYS A 429 -28.38 -33.86 14.13
N ILE A 430 -29.59 -33.98 13.65
CA ILE A 430 -30.01 -33.42 12.37
C ILE A 430 -31.09 -32.40 12.64
N PHE A 431 -30.88 -31.17 12.20
CA PHE A 431 -31.82 -30.07 12.30
C PHE A 431 -31.93 -29.38 10.97
N ALA A 432 -33.15 -28.96 10.61
CA ALA A 432 -33.40 -28.13 9.42
C ALA A 432 -33.72 -26.70 9.83
N THR A 433 -33.15 -25.73 9.15
CA THR A 433 -33.48 -24.30 9.32
C THR A 433 -34.91 -24.06 8.83
N ALA A 434 -35.59 -23.07 9.40
CA ALA A 434 -36.91 -22.70 8.91
C ALA A 434 -36.84 -22.15 7.48
N ALA A 435 -37.92 -22.28 6.73
CA ALA A 435 -38.05 -21.55 5.46
C ALA A 435 -37.98 -20.06 5.74
N ALA A 436 -37.26 -19.32 4.88
CA ALA A 436 -37.32 -17.87 4.94
C ALA A 436 -38.80 -17.45 4.84
N ALA A 437 -39.32 -16.78 5.89
CA ALA A 437 -40.64 -16.22 5.82
C ALA A 437 -40.65 -15.27 4.61
N SER A 438 -41.40 -15.63 3.56
CA SER A 438 -41.60 -14.73 2.44
C SER A 438 -42.20 -13.45 3.01
N LEU A 439 -41.54 -12.33 2.85
CA LEU A 439 -42.03 -10.99 3.20
C LEU A 439 -43.20 -10.58 2.28
N TRP A 440 -43.95 -11.56 1.84
CA TRP A 440 -45.27 -11.34 1.22
C TRP A 440 -46.27 -11.11 2.35
N ASN A 441 -46.25 -9.89 2.89
CA ASN A 441 -47.38 -9.40 3.68
C ASN A 441 -48.44 -8.90 2.69
N PRO A 442 -49.54 -9.63 2.45
CA PRO A 442 -50.58 -9.22 1.51
C PRO A 442 -51.24 -7.89 1.90
N TYR A 443 -51.04 -7.42 3.13
CA TYR A 443 -51.59 -6.15 3.62
C TYR A 443 -50.80 -4.92 3.20
N ARG A 444 -49.60 -5.07 2.63
CA ARG A 444 -48.79 -3.92 2.18
C ARG A 444 -49.26 -3.35 0.83
N TRP A 445 -50.02 -4.14 0.05
CA TRP A 445 -50.63 -3.67 -1.21
C TRP A 445 -51.96 -2.92 -1.00
N CYS A 446 -52.68 -3.17 0.08
CA CYS A 446 -53.91 -2.43 0.38
C CYS A 446 -53.65 -0.97 0.79
N TYR A 447 -52.51 -0.65 1.38
CA TYR A 447 -52.23 0.74 1.77
C TYR A 447 -51.77 1.63 0.60
N CYS A 448 -51.15 1.05 -0.43
CA CYS A 448 -50.75 1.84 -1.61
C CYS A 448 -51.94 2.10 -2.57
N VAL A 449 -52.94 1.22 -2.59
CA VAL A 449 -54.16 1.42 -3.42
C VAL A 449 -55.12 2.42 -2.77
N LEU A 450 -55.17 2.47 -1.44
CA LEU A 450 -56.03 3.44 -0.71
C LEU A 450 -55.42 4.85 -0.67
N LEU A 451 -54.11 5.01 -0.75
CA LEU A 451 -53.45 6.32 -0.88
C LEU A 451 -53.44 6.85 -2.32
N GLY A 452 -53.52 5.96 -3.32
CA GLY A 452 -53.61 6.35 -4.73
C GLY A 452 -55.00 6.85 -5.13
N LEU A 453 -56.05 6.41 -4.44
CA LEU A 453 -57.43 6.89 -4.69
C LEU A 453 -57.82 8.16 -3.95
N ALA A 454 -57.06 8.57 -2.93
CA ALA A 454 -57.28 9.84 -2.20
C ALA A 454 -56.61 11.07 -2.86
N LEU A 455 -55.78 10.89 -3.90
CA LEU A 455 -55.17 11.99 -4.67
C LEU A 455 -55.83 12.30 -6.01
N PHE A 456 -56.93 11.60 -6.34
CA PHE A 456 -57.73 11.88 -7.54
C PHE A 456 -59.08 12.59 -7.25
N TRP A 457 -59.33 13.00 -5.99
CA TRP A 457 -60.50 13.81 -5.62
C TRP A 457 -60.06 15.03 -4.78
N ARG A 458 -59.28 15.92 -5.43
CA ARG A 458 -59.20 17.34 -5.08
C ARG A 458 -58.74 18.13 -6.29
#